data_04fccffc69b1e624793d59e36fea7d89
#
_entry.id   04fccffc69b1e624793d59e36fea7d89
#
_cell.length_a   1.000
_cell.length_b   1.000
_cell.length_c   1.000
_cell.angle_alpha   90.00
_cell.angle_beta   90.00
_cell.angle_gamma   90.00
#
_symmetry.space_group_name_H-M   'P 1'
#
loop_
_entity.id
_entity.type
_entity.pdbx_description
1 polymer ?
#
loop_
_entity_poly.entity_id
_entity_poly.type
_entity_poly.pdbx_seq_one_letter_code
_entity_poly.pdbx_strand_id
1 'polypeptide(L)'
;MDILLPHTIENSRGEKLTFLRIGVKNGVEYLEGENEVMPNSGPPMHVHYKQEESITVISGKMGYQSPGEEKKYAGPGETIVFSAGTPHKFWNAGHDLLRCTGYISPAGNAVYFLSQIFKSAKENGGMMGIYDAAYLLDRYRPEFGMLEISPFIQKAIFPSVLFLGNLIGKNKKFKDAPPPP
;
A
#
# COMPACT_ATOMS: atom_id res chain seq x y z
N MET A 1 16.53 5.95 4.23
CA MET A 1 16.58 6.33 2.78
C MET A 1 15.69 7.54 2.60
N ASP A 2 16.26 8.68 2.29
CA ASP A 2 15.46 9.86 2.00
C ASP A 2 14.96 9.76 0.56
N ILE A 3 13.70 9.38 0.39
CA ILE A 3 13.07 9.34 -0.92
C ILE A 3 12.69 10.77 -1.28
N LEU A 4 13.28 11.29 -2.35
CA LEU A 4 12.94 12.63 -2.86
C LEU A 4 11.54 12.61 -3.47
N LEU A 5 10.72 13.59 -3.12
CA LEU A 5 9.39 13.79 -3.67
C LEU A 5 9.42 14.91 -4.74
N PRO A 6 8.63 14.80 -5.81
CA PRO A 6 7.70 13.71 -6.10
C PRO A 6 8.40 12.39 -6.45
N HIS A 7 7.81 11.26 -6.05
CA HIS A 7 8.34 9.92 -6.31
C HIS A 7 7.25 9.01 -6.88
N THR A 8 7.51 8.41 -8.04
CA THR A 8 6.57 7.51 -8.71
C THR A 8 7.02 6.07 -8.60
N ILE A 9 6.09 5.21 -8.26
CA ILE A 9 6.24 3.75 -8.22
C ILE A 9 5.16 3.11 -9.09
N GLU A 10 5.49 1.95 -9.67
CA GLU A 10 4.54 1.16 -10.46
C GLU A 10 4.75 -0.34 -10.19
N ASN A 11 3.66 -1.09 -10.19
CA ASN A 11 3.71 -2.53 -10.16
C ASN A 11 3.39 -3.10 -11.56
N SER A 12 3.66 -4.39 -11.77
CA SER A 12 3.35 -5.04 -13.06
C SER A 12 1.87 -5.46 -13.16
N ARG A 13 0.99 -4.94 -12.32
CA ARG A 13 -0.43 -5.27 -12.26
C ARG A 13 -1.36 -4.11 -12.59
N GLY A 14 -0.80 -3.05 -13.17
CA GLY A 14 -1.59 -1.93 -13.67
C GLY A 14 -1.87 -0.84 -12.64
N GLU A 15 -1.06 -0.73 -11.61
CA GLU A 15 -1.11 0.41 -10.69
C GLU A 15 0.17 1.24 -10.80
N LYS A 16 -0.02 2.55 -10.82
CA LYS A 16 1.02 3.56 -10.77
C LYS A 16 0.64 4.59 -9.71
N LEU A 17 1.47 4.72 -8.68
CA LEU A 17 1.28 5.63 -7.56
C LEU A 17 2.39 6.67 -7.55
N THR A 18 2.02 7.94 -7.48
CA THR A 18 2.95 9.06 -7.36
C THR A 18 2.76 9.73 -6.02
N PHE A 19 3.74 9.63 -5.14
CA PHE A 19 3.83 10.43 -3.92
C PHE A 19 4.26 11.85 -4.31
N LEU A 20 3.41 12.84 -4.01
CA LEU A 20 3.63 14.22 -4.42
C LEU A 20 4.43 15.01 -3.40
N ARG A 21 4.00 14.97 -2.15
CA ARG A 21 4.63 15.71 -1.06
C ARG A 21 4.18 15.19 0.32
N ILE A 22 4.97 15.53 1.34
CA ILE A 22 4.54 15.45 2.73
C ILE A 22 4.19 16.87 3.17
N GLY A 23 2.96 17.06 3.64
CA GLY A 23 2.46 18.30 4.24
C GLY A 23 2.21 18.13 5.72
N VAL A 24 1.89 19.24 6.41
CA VAL A 24 1.49 19.22 7.83
C VAL A 24 0.14 19.90 7.96
N LYS A 25 -0.79 19.25 8.64
CA LYS A 25 -2.11 19.81 8.96
C LYS A 25 -2.41 19.55 10.45
N ASN A 26 -2.68 20.62 11.21
CA ASN A 26 -2.91 20.53 12.66
C ASN A 26 -1.78 19.83 13.44
N GLY A 27 -0.53 20.01 13.01
CA GLY A 27 0.64 19.37 13.64
C GLY A 27 0.85 17.90 13.27
N VAL A 28 0.04 17.32 12.37
CA VAL A 28 0.17 15.96 11.89
C VAL A 28 0.64 15.95 10.44
N GLU A 29 1.66 15.16 10.14
CA GLU A 29 2.12 14.96 8.77
C GLU A 29 1.12 14.13 7.97
N TYR A 30 0.94 14.49 6.70
CA TYR A 30 0.19 13.69 5.74
C TYR A 30 0.97 13.53 4.44
N LEU A 31 0.86 12.38 3.83
CA LEU A 31 1.40 12.06 2.52
C LEU A 31 0.32 12.28 1.47
N GLU A 32 0.55 13.18 0.53
CA GLU A 32 -0.34 13.42 -0.62
C GLU A 32 0.15 12.65 -1.84
N GLY A 33 -0.78 12.06 -2.58
CA GLY A 33 -0.45 11.28 -3.75
C GLY A 33 -1.54 11.22 -4.82
N GLU A 34 -1.14 10.72 -5.99
CA GLU A 34 -2.01 10.41 -7.12
C GLU A 34 -1.87 8.94 -7.49
N ASN A 35 -2.97 8.33 -7.88
CA ASN A 35 -2.98 6.93 -8.32
C ASN A 35 -3.63 6.80 -9.70
N GLU A 36 -2.95 6.08 -10.60
CA GLU A 36 -3.47 5.64 -11.90
C GLU A 36 -3.63 4.12 -11.85
N VAL A 37 -4.85 3.65 -12.14
CA VAL A 37 -5.19 2.23 -12.02
C VAL A 37 -5.85 1.73 -13.29
N MET A 38 -5.26 0.71 -13.90
CA MET A 38 -5.81 0.06 -15.09
C MET A 38 -7.11 -0.69 -14.77
N PRO A 39 -8.00 -0.94 -15.75
CA PRO A 39 -9.23 -1.70 -15.53
C PRO A 39 -9.01 -3.02 -14.81
N ASN A 40 -9.85 -3.33 -13.82
CA ASN A 40 -9.80 -4.52 -12.95
C ASN A 40 -8.56 -4.63 -12.06
N SER A 41 -7.69 -3.62 -12.03
CA SER A 41 -6.53 -3.56 -11.12
C SER A 41 -6.89 -2.81 -9.83
N GLY A 42 -6.04 -2.93 -8.82
CA GLY A 42 -6.15 -2.26 -7.52
C GLY A 42 -5.44 -3.06 -6.42
N PRO A 43 -5.22 -2.44 -5.25
CA PRO A 43 -4.59 -3.12 -4.12
C PRO A 43 -5.45 -4.27 -3.58
N PRO A 44 -4.82 -5.32 -3.03
CA PRO A 44 -5.54 -6.36 -2.31
C PRO A 44 -6.20 -5.82 -1.03
N MET A 45 -7.02 -6.63 -0.35
CA MET A 45 -7.62 -6.26 0.93
C MET A 45 -6.52 -6.04 1.98
N HIS A 46 -6.42 -4.80 2.47
CA HIS A 46 -5.38 -4.36 3.40
C HIS A 46 -5.95 -3.47 4.50
N VAL A 47 -5.12 -3.12 5.46
CA VAL A 47 -5.47 -2.23 6.57
C VAL A 47 -4.30 -1.32 6.91
N HIS A 48 -4.61 -0.05 7.14
CA HIS A 48 -3.74 0.95 7.74
C HIS A 48 -4.15 1.09 9.20
N TYR A 49 -3.37 0.51 10.13
CA TYR A 49 -3.75 0.47 11.56
C TYR A 49 -3.69 1.83 12.24
N LYS A 50 -2.84 2.72 11.75
CA LYS A 50 -2.59 4.04 12.35
C LYS A 50 -2.97 5.21 11.45
N GLN A 51 -3.20 4.95 10.16
CA GLN A 51 -3.42 5.98 9.16
C GLN A 51 -4.88 5.98 8.69
N GLU A 52 -5.42 7.17 8.53
CA GLU A 52 -6.57 7.43 7.69
C GLU A 52 -6.11 7.53 6.24
N GLU A 53 -6.84 6.93 5.32
CA GLU A 53 -6.63 7.08 3.88
C GLU A 53 -7.85 7.73 3.25
N SER A 54 -7.62 8.78 2.46
CA SER A 54 -8.64 9.46 1.68
C SER A 54 -8.34 9.31 0.19
N ILE A 55 -9.35 8.96 -0.59
CA ILE A 55 -9.26 8.79 -2.04
C ILE A 55 -10.38 9.58 -2.72
N THR A 56 -10.01 10.53 -3.56
CA THR A 56 -10.93 11.30 -4.40
C THR A 56 -10.78 10.85 -5.85
N VAL A 57 -11.87 10.45 -6.48
CA VAL A 57 -11.87 10.07 -7.91
C VAL A 57 -11.79 11.32 -8.76
N ILE A 58 -10.79 11.40 -9.63
CA ILE A 58 -10.62 12.47 -10.62
C ILE A 58 -11.30 12.08 -11.94
N SER A 59 -11.09 10.84 -12.39
CA SER A 59 -11.74 10.31 -13.60
C SER A 59 -11.85 8.80 -13.54
N GLY A 60 -12.82 8.22 -14.24
CA GLY A 60 -13.09 6.79 -14.25
C GLY A 60 -14.11 6.38 -13.20
N LYS A 61 -14.16 5.10 -12.84
CA LYS A 61 -15.07 4.53 -11.85
C LYS A 61 -14.30 3.68 -10.86
N MET A 62 -14.33 4.08 -9.60
CA MET A 62 -13.74 3.31 -8.50
C MET A 62 -14.76 2.38 -7.88
N GLY A 63 -14.43 1.10 -7.73
CA GLY A 63 -15.11 0.19 -6.82
C GLY A 63 -14.34 0.12 -5.50
N TYR A 64 -15.04 -0.03 -4.38
CA TYR A 64 -14.41 -0.22 -3.07
C TYR A 64 -15.23 -1.11 -2.17
N GLN A 65 -14.60 -1.72 -1.17
CA GLN A 65 -15.24 -2.70 -0.30
C GLN A 65 -14.47 -2.88 1.01
N SER A 66 -15.19 -3.01 2.14
CA SER A 66 -14.68 -3.57 3.39
C SER A 66 -15.14 -5.03 3.58
N PRO A 67 -14.47 -5.84 4.41
CA PRO A 67 -14.86 -7.23 4.63
C PRO A 67 -16.31 -7.35 5.13
N GLY A 68 -17.07 -8.24 4.51
CA GLY A 68 -18.48 -8.48 4.87
C GLY A 68 -19.48 -7.44 4.36
N GLU A 69 -19.00 -6.35 3.73
CA GLU A 69 -19.87 -5.36 3.11
C GLU A 69 -20.11 -5.63 1.63
N GLU A 70 -21.19 -5.06 1.09
CA GLU A 70 -21.43 -5.04 -0.35
C GLU A 70 -20.41 -4.15 -1.06
N LYS A 71 -20.20 -4.42 -2.34
CA LYS A 71 -19.37 -3.57 -3.21
C LYS A 71 -20.04 -2.21 -3.38
N LYS A 72 -19.29 -1.15 -3.17
CA LYS A 72 -19.70 0.23 -3.37
C LYS A 72 -18.89 0.84 -4.52
N TYR A 73 -19.40 1.92 -5.08
CA TYR A 73 -18.78 2.57 -6.23
C TYR A 73 -18.74 4.08 -6.02
N ALA A 74 -17.73 4.72 -6.63
CA ALA A 74 -17.56 6.16 -6.64
C ALA A 74 -17.16 6.63 -8.05
N GLY A 75 -17.62 7.80 -8.44
CA GLY A 75 -17.33 8.48 -9.68
C GLY A 75 -16.57 9.80 -9.48
N PRO A 76 -16.30 10.53 -10.56
CA PRO A 76 -15.54 11.79 -10.50
C PRO A 76 -16.11 12.79 -9.50
N GLY A 77 -15.24 13.38 -8.68
CA GLY A 77 -15.56 14.32 -7.61
C GLY A 77 -15.96 13.69 -6.28
N GLU A 78 -16.20 12.39 -6.22
CA GLU A 78 -16.53 11.71 -4.97
C GLU A 78 -15.26 11.32 -4.19
N THR A 79 -15.32 11.53 -2.88
CA THR A 79 -14.24 11.21 -1.95
C THR A 79 -14.68 10.11 -0.99
N ILE A 80 -13.85 9.09 -0.84
CA ILE A 80 -14.02 8.00 0.12
C ILE A 80 -12.91 8.12 1.17
N VAL A 81 -13.29 7.97 2.43
CA VAL A 81 -12.35 8.00 3.56
C VAL A 81 -12.42 6.67 4.29
N PHE A 82 -11.27 6.05 4.45
CA PHE A 82 -11.08 4.87 5.28
C PHE A 82 -10.36 5.29 6.56
N SER A 83 -11.07 5.22 7.69
CA SER A 83 -10.50 5.54 8.99
C SER A 83 -9.40 4.52 9.37
N ALA A 84 -8.46 4.96 10.22
CA ALA A 84 -7.44 4.09 10.78
C ALA A 84 -8.04 2.79 11.36
N GLY A 85 -7.42 1.66 11.04
CA GLY A 85 -7.89 0.34 11.46
C GLY A 85 -9.02 -0.27 10.63
N THR A 86 -9.53 0.43 9.61
CA THR A 86 -10.60 -0.09 8.73
C THR A 86 -9.99 -0.91 7.58
N PRO A 87 -10.19 -2.24 7.52
CA PRO A 87 -9.76 -3.02 6.38
C PRO A 87 -10.56 -2.65 5.13
N HIS A 88 -9.86 -2.49 4.02
CA HIS A 88 -10.48 -2.11 2.76
C HIS A 88 -9.66 -2.54 1.54
N LYS A 89 -10.30 -2.48 0.40
CA LYS A 89 -9.68 -2.53 -0.92
C LYS A 89 -10.42 -1.59 -1.86
N PHE A 90 -9.76 -1.15 -2.91
CA PHE A 90 -10.42 -0.51 -4.03
C PHE A 90 -9.89 -1.06 -5.36
N TRP A 91 -10.60 -0.81 -6.44
CA TRP A 91 -10.20 -1.24 -7.78
C TRP A 91 -10.80 -0.32 -8.83
N ASN A 92 -10.24 -0.36 -10.01
CA ASN A 92 -10.86 0.26 -11.18
C ASN A 92 -12.03 -0.64 -11.65
N ALA A 93 -13.24 -0.17 -11.44
CA ALA A 93 -14.50 -0.82 -11.84
C ALA A 93 -15.02 -0.34 -13.20
N GLY A 94 -14.26 0.52 -13.89
CA GLY A 94 -14.55 1.04 -15.23
C GLY A 94 -13.78 0.31 -16.32
N HIS A 95 -13.93 0.84 -17.54
CA HIS A 95 -13.22 0.34 -18.74
C HIS A 95 -12.04 1.21 -19.13
N ASP A 96 -12.01 2.45 -18.65
CA ASP A 96 -10.94 3.43 -18.89
C ASP A 96 -10.02 3.51 -17.67
N LEU A 97 -8.90 4.23 -17.79
CA LEU A 97 -7.97 4.48 -16.71
C LEU A 97 -8.66 5.21 -15.54
N LEU A 98 -8.64 4.62 -14.36
CA LEU A 98 -9.05 5.28 -13.12
C LEU A 98 -7.92 6.18 -12.63
N ARG A 99 -8.24 7.46 -12.41
CA ARG A 99 -7.33 8.42 -11.78
C ARG A 99 -7.92 8.91 -10.48
N CYS A 100 -7.11 8.83 -9.42
CA CYS A 100 -7.47 9.32 -8.11
C CYS A 100 -6.37 10.23 -7.56
N THR A 101 -6.76 11.12 -6.66
CA THR A 101 -5.85 11.82 -5.74
C THR A 101 -6.27 11.53 -4.31
N GLY A 102 -5.36 11.72 -3.36
CA GLY A 102 -5.72 11.49 -1.96
C GLY A 102 -4.58 11.71 -1.01
N TYR A 103 -4.79 11.30 0.24
CA TYR A 103 -3.77 11.40 1.27
C TYR A 103 -3.80 10.20 2.22
N ILE A 104 -2.68 9.96 2.87
CA ILE A 104 -2.51 9.06 4.02
C ILE A 104 -2.05 9.90 5.20
N SER A 105 -2.74 9.86 6.33
CA SER A 105 -2.44 10.65 7.53
C SER A 105 -2.59 9.83 8.82
N PRO A 106 -1.57 9.83 9.72
CA PRO A 106 -0.24 10.40 9.53
C PRO A 106 0.55 9.70 8.41
N ALA A 107 1.55 10.39 7.82
CA ALA A 107 2.35 9.84 6.72
C ALA A 107 3.10 8.54 7.12
N GLY A 108 3.62 8.48 8.33
CA GLY A 108 4.34 7.32 8.84
C GLY A 108 5.40 6.77 7.89
N ASN A 109 5.46 5.46 7.78
CA ASN A 109 6.37 4.76 6.87
C ASN A 109 5.76 4.46 5.48
N ALA A 110 4.63 5.10 5.10
CA ALA A 110 3.88 4.75 3.89
C ALA A 110 4.71 4.85 2.61
N VAL A 111 5.51 5.92 2.44
CA VAL A 111 6.36 6.09 1.24
C VAL A 111 7.34 4.93 1.10
N TYR A 112 8.06 4.59 2.17
CA TYR A 112 9.02 3.49 2.14
C TYR A 112 8.34 2.14 1.91
N PHE A 113 7.32 1.84 2.72
CA PHE A 113 6.62 0.57 2.70
C PHE A 113 6.02 0.28 1.32
N LEU A 114 5.25 1.21 0.76
CA LEU A 114 4.64 1.05 -0.57
C LEU A 114 5.69 0.99 -1.68
N SER A 115 6.76 1.79 -1.59
CA SER A 115 7.86 1.72 -2.57
C SER A 115 8.50 0.34 -2.60
N GLN A 116 8.74 -0.29 -1.44
CA GLN A 116 9.31 -1.63 -1.39
C GLN A 116 8.34 -2.70 -1.88
N ILE A 117 7.03 -2.59 -1.56
CA ILE A 117 5.99 -3.51 -2.06
C ILE A 117 5.94 -3.46 -3.59
N PHE A 118 5.81 -2.27 -4.17
CA PHE A 118 5.71 -2.09 -5.63
C PHE A 118 6.99 -2.57 -6.34
N LYS A 119 8.16 -2.23 -5.79
CA LYS A 119 9.45 -2.72 -6.31
C LYS A 119 9.51 -4.25 -6.31
N SER A 120 9.18 -4.88 -5.18
CA SER A 120 9.19 -6.33 -5.08
C SER A 120 8.19 -6.98 -6.03
N ALA A 121 6.99 -6.41 -6.18
CA ALA A 121 5.98 -6.89 -7.12
C ALA A 121 6.47 -6.77 -8.57
N LYS A 122 7.09 -5.64 -8.94
CA LYS A 122 7.66 -5.43 -10.28
C LYS A 122 8.76 -6.45 -10.60
N GLU A 123 9.65 -6.72 -9.65
CA GLU A 123 10.76 -7.68 -9.79
C GLU A 123 10.29 -9.15 -9.87
N ASN A 124 9.10 -9.46 -9.36
CA ASN A 124 8.57 -10.83 -9.25
C ASN A 124 7.27 -11.06 -10.05
N GLY A 125 7.10 -10.38 -11.17
CA GLY A 125 5.97 -10.63 -12.08
C GLY A 125 4.60 -10.24 -11.53
N GLY A 126 4.55 -9.22 -10.68
CA GLY A 126 3.32 -8.63 -10.14
C GLY A 126 2.93 -9.12 -8.74
N MET A 127 3.69 -10.00 -8.12
CA MET A 127 3.52 -10.43 -6.73
C MET A 127 4.77 -10.13 -5.91
N MET A 128 4.62 -9.80 -4.65
CA MET A 128 5.79 -9.67 -3.76
C MET A 128 6.53 -11.00 -3.64
N GLY A 129 7.87 -10.94 -3.67
CA GLY A 129 8.69 -12.09 -3.29
C GLY A 129 8.44 -12.48 -1.83
N ILE A 130 8.41 -13.79 -1.53
CA ILE A 130 8.03 -14.29 -0.20
C ILE A 130 8.89 -13.72 0.95
N TYR A 131 10.19 -13.53 0.71
CA TYR A 131 11.08 -12.93 1.72
C TYR A 131 10.73 -11.45 1.97
N ASP A 132 10.43 -10.71 0.90
CA ASP A 132 10.09 -9.30 0.97
C ASP A 132 8.76 -9.09 1.68
N ALA A 133 7.77 -9.92 1.35
CA ALA A 133 6.49 -9.92 2.03
C ALA A 133 6.66 -10.22 3.54
N ALA A 134 7.44 -11.26 3.88
CA ALA A 134 7.72 -11.61 5.27
C ALA A 134 8.40 -10.45 6.00
N TYR A 135 9.43 -9.84 5.39
CA TYR A 135 10.18 -8.75 6.01
C TYR A 135 9.33 -7.50 6.22
N LEU A 136 8.66 -7.04 5.18
CA LEU A 136 7.90 -5.78 5.23
C LEU A 136 6.68 -5.89 6.16
N LEU A 137 5.94 -7.00 6.07
CA LEU A 137 4.72 -7.19 6.87
C LEU A 137 5.03 -7.54 8.34
N ASP A 138 6.17 -8.15 8.66
CA ASP A 138 6.58 -8.34 10.04
C ASP A 138 7.11 -7.03 10.65
N ARG A 139 7.98 -6.32 9.93
CA ARG A 139 8.60 -5.08 10.42
C ARG A 139 7.59 -3.96 10.63
N TYR A 140 6.68 -3.74 9.66
CA TYR A 140 5.70 -2.65 9.68
C TYR A 140 4.29 -3.10 10.09
N ARG A 141 4.15 -4.27 10.70
CA ARG A 141 2.87 -4.77 11.23
C ARG A 141 2.13 -3.83 12.21
N PRO A 142 2.81 -2.87 12.92
CA PRO A 142 2.08 -1.88 13.71
C PRO A 142 1.36 -0.82 12.87
N GLU A 143 1.73 -0.68 11.59
CA GLU A 143 1.13 0.30 10.66
C GLU A 143 0.26 -0.36 9.60
N PHE A 144 0.71 -1.49 9.02
CA PHE A 144 0.10 -2.08 7.82
C PHE A 144 -0.18 -3.57 7.97
N GLY A 145 -1.27 -4.02 7.38
CA GLY A 145 -1.61 -5.43 7.29
C GLY A 145 -2.23 -5.81 5.95
N MET A 146 -2.02 -7.04 5.51
CA MET A 146 -2.66 -7.63 4.32
C MET A 146 -3.53 -8.80 4.77
N LEU A 147 -4.83 -8.69 4.52
CA LEU A 147 -5.80 -9.68 5.00
C LEU A 147 -5.80 -10.96 4.17
N GLU A 148 -5.32 -10.90 2.93
CA GLU A 148 -5.23 -12.08 2.06
C GLU A 148 -4.15 -13.08 2.49
N ILE A 149 -3.20 -12.65 3.35
CA ILE A 149 -2.18 -13.53 3.91
C ILE A 149 -2.67 -14.09 5.23
N SER A 150 -2.91 -15.40 5.27
CA SER A 150 -3.47 -16.02 6.47
C SER A 150 -2.58 -15.82 7.72
N PRO A 151 -3.17 -15.71 8.92
CA PRO A 151 -2.40 -15.61 10.17
C PRO A 151 -1.44 -16.78 10.40
N PHE A 152 -1.75 -17.95 9.88
CA PHE A 152 -0.84 -19.11 9.92
C PHE A 152 0.45 -18.84 9.13
N ILE A 153 0.34 -18.31 7.91
CA ILE A 153 1.51 -17.95 7.11
C ILE A 153 2.36 -16.91 7.83
N GLN A 154 1.72 -15.87 8.37
CA GLN A 154 2.42 -14.80 9.05
C GLN A 154 3.13 -15.28 10.33
N LYS A 155 2.50 -16.17 11.13
CA LYS A 155 3.04 -16.62 12.43
C LYS A 155 3.96 -17.83 12.33
N ALA A 156 3.75 -18.74 11.39
CA ALA A 156 4.49 -20.01 11.28
C ALA A 156 5.51 -20.00 10.14
N ILE A 157 5.16 -19.42 8.96
CA ILE A 157 6.01 -19.48 7.78
C ILE A 157 7.00 -18.31 7.74
N PHE A 158 6.53 -17.08 7.98
CA PHE A 158 7.38 -15.89 7.90
C PHE A 158 8.63 -15.95 8.77
N PRO A 159 8.59 -16.40 10.06
CA PRO A 159 9.80 -16.51 10.87
C PRO A 159 10.88 -17.41 10.23
N SER A 160 10.47 -18.54 9.65
CA SER A 160 11.40 -19.47 8.97
C SER A 160 11.97 -18.84 7.70
N VAL A 161 11.13 -18.17 6.91
CA VAL A 161 11.54 -17.44 5.69
C VAL A 161 12.54 -16.34 6.03
N LEU A 162 12.28 -15.57 7.10
CA LEU A 162 13.18 -14.51 7.57
C LEU A 162 14.51 -15.09 8.06
N PHE A 163 14.47 -16.13 8.87
CA PHE A 163 15.68 -16.77 9.37
C PHE A 163 16.58 -17.26 8.23
N LEU A 164 16.04 -18.07 7.31
CA LEU A 164 16.80 -18.59 6.17
C LEU A 164 17.27 -17.48 5.23
N GLY A 165 16.42 -16.51 4.96
CA GLY A 165 16.77 -15.38 4.10
C GLY A 165 17.88 -14.50 4.70
N ASN A 166 17.90 -14.33 6.02
CA ASN A 166 18.96 -13.59 6.71
C ASN A 166 20.30 -14.31 6.64
N LEU A 167 20.31 -15.64 6.76
CA LEU A 167 21.54 -16.44 6.60
C LEU A 167 22.20 -16.27 5.24
N ILE A 168 21.43 -16.11 4.18
CA ILE A 168 21.93 -15.87 2.81
C ILE A 168 22.00 -14.37 2.45
N GLY A 169 21.87 -13.49 3.42
CA GLY A 169 22.08 -12.05 3.26
C GLY A 169 20.96 -11.28 2.55
N LYS A 170 19.75 -11.82 2.42
CA LYS A 170 18.62 -11.11 1.79
C LYS A 170 18.20 -9.85 2.53
N ASN A 171 18.47 -9.76 3.84
CA ASN A 171 18.21 -8.57 4.66
C ASN A 171 19.02 -7.34 4.23
N LYS A 172 20.15 -7.52 3.55
CA LYS A 172 21.01 -6.42 3.12
C LYS A 172 20.31 -5.42 2.21
N LYS A 173 19.31 -5.86 1.43
CA LYS A 173 18.50 -4.97 0.58
C LYS A 173 17.63 -3.98 1.37
N PHE A 174 17.37 -4.27 2.64
CA PHE A 174 16.57 -3.46 3.55
C PHE A 174 17.39 -2.73 4.62
N LYS A 175 18.72 -2.61 4.43
CA LYS A 175 19.63 -1.97 5.40
C LYS A 175 19.23 -0.53 5.76
N ASP A 176 18.62 0.19 4.81
CA ASP A 176 18.18 1.58 4.96
C ASP A 176 16.68 1.69 5.35
N ALA A 177 16.08 0.58 5.81
CA ALA A 177 14.69 0.56 6.24
C ALA A 177 14.48 1.45 7.48
N PRO A 178 13.57 2.44 7.46
CA PRO A 178 13.28 3.26 8.63
C PRO A 178 12.79 2.37 9.79
N PRO A 179 12.96 2.84 11.05
CA PRO A 179 12.44 2.10 12.20
C PRO A 179 10.91 1.98 12.09
N PRO A 180 10.32 0.88 12.57
CA PRO A 180 8.88 0.81 12.77
C PRO A 180 8.47 1.83 13.83
N PRO A 181 7.24 2.36 13.79
CA PRO A 181 6.75 3.35 14.75
C PRO A 181 6.50 2.76 16.13
#